data_b20b2fbacdd578c2a7ce1ee480d80248
#
_entry.id   b20b2fbacdd578c2a7ce1ee480d80248
#
_cell.length_a   1.000
_cell.length_b   1.000
_cell.length_c   1.000
_cell.angle_alpha   90.00
_cell.angle_beta   90.00
_cell.angle_gamma   90.00
#
_symmetry.space_group_name_H-M   'P 1'
#
loop_
_entity.id
_entity.type
_entity.pdbx_description
1 polymer ?
#
loop_
_entity_poly.entity_id
_entity_poly.type
_entity_poly.pdbx_seq_one_letter_code
_entity_poly.pdbx_strand_id
1 'polypeptide(L)'
;ASSVIGTNHFDSKVTQAVTIASGDKPDENIEAAIALVQGADRDVTGIVLAPAFKSTLAKQTTADGAKLYPQLAWGANPGEVNGLRVESTSNLSSGSSLDRALVGDFVNCFKWGYAKEIPIEVIRYGNPDNDAQLGDLKGHNQVYLRGEAYIGWGILDPSAFAHIKAGE
;
A
#
# COMPACT_ATOMS: atom_id res chain seq x y z
N ALA A 1 8.84 11.16 0.90
CA ALA A 1 7.47 11.68 0.93
C ALA A 1 7.40 12.95 0.08
N SER A 2 6.27 13.19 -0.58
CA SER A 2 6.08 14.46 -1.29
C SER A 2 5.90 15.61 -0.30
N SER A 3 6.27 16.83 -0.69
CA SER A 3 6.06 18.03 0.12
C SER A 3 4.58 18.27 0.48
N VAL A 4 3.67 17.70 -0.29
CA VAL A 4 2.22 17.80 -0.08
C VAL A 4 1.74 16.91 1.06
N ILE A 5 2.27 15.68 1.19
CA ILE A 5 1.89 14.72 2.23
C ILE A 5 2.60 15.04 3.56
N GLY A 6 3.80 15.61 3.49
CA GLY A 6 4.64 15.87 4.67
C GLY A 6 5.01 14.59 5.40
N THR A 7 4.75 14.54 6.71
CA THR A 7 5.03 13.39 7.58
C THR A 7 3.80 12.52 7.85
N ASN A 8 2.67 12.75 7.18
CA ASN A 8 1.45 11.99 7.42
C ASN A 8 1.36 10.76 6.51
N HIS A 9 2.33 9.86 6.65
CA HIS A 9 2.38 8.59 5.91
C HIS A 9 2.93 7.48 6.82
N PHE A 10 2.71 6.22 6.44
CA PHE A 10 3.08 5.06 7.25
C PHE A 10 4.57 5.04 7.60
N ASP A 11 5.44 5.27 6.65
CA ASP A 11 6.90 5.25 6.81
C ASP A 11 7.42 6.22 7.88
N SER A 12 6.71 7.35 8.07
CA SER A 12 7.05 8.37 9.07
C SER A 12 6.36 8.17 10.41
N LYS A 13 5.16 7.60 10.41
CA LYS A 13 4.34 7.47 11.62
C LYS A 13 4.55 6.14 12.33
N VAL A 14 4.73 5.06 11.59
CA VAL A 14 4.89 3.72 12.14
C VAL A 14 6.37 3.46 12.42
N THR A 15 6.70 3.27 13.68
CA THR A 15 8.09 3.04 14.13
C THR A 15 8.41 1.57 14.35
N GLN A 16 7.39 0.72 14.53
CA GLN A 16 7.58 -0.72 14.71
C GLN A 16 8.02 -1.34 13.38
N ALA A 17 9.14 -2.06 13.41
CA ALA A 17 9.67 -2.69 12.22
C ALA A 17 10.37 -4.02 12.55
N VAL A 18 10.18 -5.00 11.68
CA VAL A 18 10.96 -6.23 11.61
C VAL A 18 11.93 -6.09 10.45
N THR A 19 13.22 -6.29 10.70
CA THR A 19 14.25 -6.28 9.66
C THR A 19 14.55 -7.71 9.23
N ILE A 20 14.41 -7.99 7.92
CA ILE A 20 14.69 -9.30 7.34
C ILE A 20 16.20 -9.54 7.40
N ALA A 21 16.62 -10.56 8.12
CA ALA A 21 18.01 -11.01 8.15
C ALA A 21 18.28 -12.05 7.04
N SER A 22 19.56 -12.24 6.76
CA SER A 22 19.96 -13.27 5.78
C SER A 22 19.61 -14.67 6.28
N GLY A 23 18.80 -15.36 5.50
CA GLY A 23 18.34 -16.72 5.84
C GLY A 23 16.97 -16.79 6.51
N ASP A 24 16.38 -15.67 6.88
CA ASP A 24 15.04 -15.63 7.44
C ASP A 24 13.99 -16.15 6.44
N LYS A 25 12.97 -16.82 7.00
CA LYS A 25 11.81 -17.17 6.20
C LYS A 25 10.79 -16.04 6.21
N PRO A 26 10.13 -15.78 5.06
CA PRO A 26 9.16 -14.69 4.94
C PRO A 26 7.96 -14.82 5.90
N ASP A 27 7.51 -16.01 6.19
CA ASP A 27 6.43 -16.30 7.13
C ASP A 27 6.81 -15.98 8.58
N GLU A 28 8.02 -16.33 9.00
CA GLU A 28 8.55 -15.99 10.32
C GLU A 28 8.60 -14.46 10.54
N ASN A 29 8.96 -13.71 9.50
CA ASN A 29 8.96 -12.24 9.55
C ASN A 29 7.55 -11.66 9.65
N ILE A 30 6.55 -12.28 8.98
CA ILE A 30 5.14 -11.88 9.13
C ILE A 30 4.65 -12.16 10.55
N GLU A 31 4.93 -13.32 11.10
CA GLU A 31 4.57 -13.69 12.47
C GLU A 31 5.22 -12.75 13.50
N ALA A 32 6.48 -12.39 13.31
CA ALA A 32 7.16 -11.43 14.16
C ALA A 32 6.52 -10.03 14.09
N ALA A 33 6.11 -9.58 12.90
CA ALA A 33 5.40 -8.31 12.73
C ALA A 33 4.00 -8.33 13.39
N ILE A 34 3.28 -9.45 13.27
CA ILE A 34 1.99 -9.66 13.97
C ILE A 34 2.20 -9.60 15.48
N ALA A 35 3.25 -10.25 16.00
CA ALA A 35 3.56 -10.24 17.43
C ALA A 35 3.86 -8.84 17.98
N LEU A 36 4.51 -7.96 17.16
CA LEU A 36 4.72 -6.56 17.56
C LEU A 36 3.40 -5.79 17.69
N VAL A 37 2.46 -5.97 16.76
CA VAL A 37 1.13 -5.35 16.82
C VAL A 37 0.32 -5.87 18.01
N GLN A 38 0.34 -7.19 18.24
CA GLN A 38 -0.35 -7.80 19.37
C GLN A 38 0.28 -7.41 20.72
N GLY A 39 1.60 -7.21 20.76
CA GLY A 39 2.31 -6.68 21.94
C GLY A 39 1.89 -5.26 22.32
N ALA A 40 1.27 -4.52 21.41
CA ALA A 40 0.65 -3.23 21.66
C ALA A 40 -0.87 -3.29 21.96
N ASP A 41 -1.38 -4.48 22.31
CA ASP A 41 -2.80 -4.77 22.56
C ASP A 41 -3.70 -4.41 21.36
N ARG A 42 -3.23 -4.70 20.14
CA ARG A 42 -3.97 -4.51 18.89
C ARG A 42 -4.07 -5.80 18.09
N ASP A 43 -5.20 -5.98 17.40
CA ASP A 43 -5.40 -7.09 16.49
C ASP A 43 -5.02 -6.71 15.06
N VAL A 44 -4.53 -7.69 14.30
CA VAL A 44 -4.21 -7.52 12.88
C VAL A 44 -5.45 -7.82 12.06
N THR A 45 -5.85 -6.89 11.19
CA THR A 45 -6.98 -7.05 10.28
C THR A 45 -6.57 -7.22 8.82
N GLY A 46 -5.30 -6.98 8.50
CA GLY A 46 -4.82 -7.13 7.13
C GLY A 46 -3.31 -7.01 6.98
N ILE A 47 -2.85 -7.45 5.82
CA ILE A 47 -1.45 -7.43 5.41
C ILE A 47 -1.35 -6.84 4.01
N VAL A 48 -0.39 -5.95 3.81
CA VAL A 48 -0.02 -5.43 2.49
C VAL A 48 1.36 -5.94 2.14
N LEU A 49 1.51 -6.56 0.96
CA LEU A 49 2.75 -7.17 0.50
C LEU A 49 3.31 -6.45 -0.72
N ALA A 50 4.62 -6.25 -0.75
CA ALA A 50 5.32 -5.94 -2.00
C ALA A 50 5.33 -7.17 -2.93
N PRO A 51 5.24 -7.00 -4.27
CA PRO A 51 5.18 -8.12 -5.21
C PRO A 51 6.36 -9.09 -5.11
N ALA A 52 7.57 -8.57 -4.87
CA ALA A 52 8.76 -9.39 -4.69
C ALA A 52 8.68 -10.27 -3.43
N PHE A 53 8.22 -9.69 -2.31
CA PHE A 53 8.05 -10.42 -1.05
C PHE A 53 6.94 -11.47 -1.16
N LYS A 54 5.82 -11.12 -1.82
CA LYS A 54 4.76 -12.09 -2.15
C LYS A 54 5.30 -13.27 -2.96
N SER A 55 6.15 -13.01 -3.95
CA SER A 55 6.77 -14.08 -4.75
C SER A 55 7.66 -15.02 -3.91
N THR A 56 8.39 -14.45 -2.94
CA THR A 56 9.23 -15.24 -2.03
C THR A 56 8.37 -16.11 -1.11
N LEU A 57 7.29 -15.56 -0.57
CA LEU A 57 6.33 -16.29 0.26
C LEU A 57 5.66 -17.44 -0.53
N ALA A 58 5.26 -17.19 -1.79
CA ALA A 58 4.63 -18.18 -2.66
C ALA A 58 5.56 -19.34 -3.06
N LYS A 59 6.88 -19.16 -2.94
CA LYS A 59 7.86 -20.23 -3.22
C LYS A 59 8.07 -21.17 -2.07
N GLN A 60 7.63 -20.83 -0.86
CA GLN A 60 7.81 -21.68 0.30
C GLN A 60 7.09 -23.02 0.16
N THR A 61 7.78 -24.06 0.57
CA THR A 61 7.29 -25.44 0.53
C THR A 61 7.54 -26.12 1.86
N THR A 62 6.69 -27.09 2.18
CA THR A 62 6.94 -28.05 3.28
C THR A 62 8.11 -28.97 2.95
N ALA A 63 8.56 -29.76 3.91
CA ALA A 63 9.61 -30.77 3.72
C ALA A 63 9.25 -31.78 2.61
N ASP A 64 7.97 -32.07 2.43
CA ASP A 64 7.45 -32.98 1.40
C ASP A 64 7.26 -32.31 0.02
N GLY A 65 7.66 -31.04 -0.14
CA GLY A 65 7.58 -30.30 -1.39
C GLY A 65 6.20 -29.69 -1.72
N ALA A 66 5.21 -29.80 -0.84
CA ALA A 66 3.92 -29.17 -1.02
C ALA A 66 4.01 -27.66 -0.78
N LYS A 67 3.25 -26.87 -1.52
CA LYS A 67 3.18 -25.40 -1.34
C LYS A 67 2.59 -25.07 0.03
N LEU A 68 3.29 -24.21 0.79
CA LEU A 68 2.82 -23.74 2.07
C LEU A 68 1.64 -22.77 1.92
N TYR A 69 1.69 -21.92 0.89
CA TYR A 69 0.68 -20.92 0.55
C TYR A 69 0.17 -21.12 -0.89
N PRO A 70 -0.66 -22.15 -1.14
CA PRO A 70 -1.16 -22.44 -2.49
C PRO A 70 -2.02 -21.31 -3.06
N GLN A 71 -2.66 -20.50 -2.23
CA GLN A 71 -3.47 -19.34 -2.65
C GLN A 71 -2.63 -18.23 -3.31
N LEU A 72 -1.32 -18.18 -3.05
CA LEU A 72 -0.38 -17.24 -3.69
C LEU A 72 0.26 -17.79 -4.97
N ALA A 73 -0.05 -19.05 -5.34
CA ALA A 73 0.54 -19.69 -6.50
C ALA A 73 0.21 -18.93 -7.79
N TRP A 74 1.14 -18.99 -8.76
CA TRP A 74 0.96 -18.40 -10.09
C TRP A 74 0.72 -16.89 -10.11
N GLY A 75 1.15 -16.18 -9.06
CA GLY A 75 1.02 -14.72 -8.96
C GLY A 75 -0.39 -14.24 -8.61
N ALA A 76 -1.30 -15.13 -8.23
CA ALA A 76 -2.63 -14.75 -7.77
C ALA A 76 -2.58 -13.69 -6.67
N ASN A 77 -3.57 -12.81 -6.66
CA ASN A 77 -3.85 -11.93 -5.52
C ASN A 77 -5.05 -12.51 -4.78
N PRO A 78 -4.84 -13.30 -3.72
CA PRO A 78 -5.86 -14.15 -3.14
C PRO A 78 -6.92 -13.37 -2.36
N GLY A 79 -6.63 -12.12 -1.99
CA GLY A 79 -7.49 -11.35 -1.10
C GLY A 79 -7.43 -11.81 0.36
N GLU A 80 -7.11 -13.06 0.64
CA GLU A 80 -7.00 -13.63 1.99
C GLU A 80 -5.97 -14.76 2.04
N VAL A 81 -5.18 -14.77 3.10
CA VAL A 81 -4.21 -15.84 3.42
C VAL A 81 -4.25 -16.10 4.91
N ASN A 82 -4.45 -17.35 5.29
CA ASN A 82 -4.55 -17.80 6.69
C ASN A 82 -5.57 -17.00 7.52
N GLY A 83 -6.70 -16.60 6.93
CA GLY A 83 -7.75 -15.84 7.60
C GLY A 83 -7.51 -14.33 7.68
N LEU A 84 -6.38 -13.83 7.17
CA LEU A 84 -6.08 -12.41 7.11
C LEU A 84 -6.25 -11.89 5.69
N ARG A 85 -6.84 -10.71 5.56
CA ARG A 85 -6.93 -10.00 4.28
C ARG A 85 -5.54 -9.62 3.79
N VAL A 86 -5.24 -9.97 2.56
CA VAL A 86 -3.92 -9.71 1.94
C VAL A 86 -4.12 -8.96 0.62
N GLU A 87 -3.41 -7.85 0.50
CA GLU A 87 -3.32 -7.06 -0.73
C GLU A 87 -1.86 -6.97 -1.19
N SER A 88 -1.66 -6.85 -2.49
CA SER A 88 -0.33 -6.69 -3.06
C SER A 88 -0.24 -5.39 -3.86
N THR A 89 0.75 -4.57 -3.54
CA THR A 89 0.99 -3.29 -4.23
C THR A 89 2.47 -3.02 -4.43
N SER A 90 2.82 -2.49 -5.61
CA SER A 90 4.18 -2.02 -5.91
C SER A 90 4.54 -0.72 -5.18
N ASN A 91 3.54 0.03 -4.71
CA ASN A 91 3.77 1.32 -4.03
C ASN A 91 4.52 1.16 -2.71
N LEU A 92 4.41 -0.02 -2.07
CA LEU A 92 5.07 -0.32 -0.81
C LEU A 92 6.60 -0.33 -0.93
N SER A 93 7.11 -0.85 -2.04
CA SER A 93 8.55 -0.99 -2.32
C SER A 93 9.07 -0.04 -3.40
N SER A 94 8.34 1.07 -3.66
CA SER A 94 8.72 2.03 -4.68
C SER A 94 9.86 2.95 -4.23
N GLY A 95 10.68 3.38 -5.18
CA GLY A 95 11.81 4.28 -4.91
C GLY A 95 12.89 3.64 -4.04
N SER A 96 13.33 4.36 -3.03
CA SER A 96 14.35 3.92 -2.05
C SER A 96 13.76 3.21 -0.83
N SER A 97 12.46 2.89 -0.83
CA SER A 97 11.83 2.21 0.31
C SER A 97 12.36 0.78 0.45
N LEU A 98 12.76 0.44 1.67
CA LEU A 98 13.14 -0.92 2.07
C LEU A 98 11.94 -1.76 2.50
N ASP A 99 10.72 -1.21 2.48
CA ASP A 99 9.52 -1.90 2.92
C ASP A 99 9.19 -3.07 2.00
N ARG A 100 8.93 -4.21 2.61
CA ARG A 100 8.54 -5.47 1.94
C ARG A 100 7.12 -5.88 2.28
N ALA A 101 6.67 -5.56 3.48
CA ALA A 101 5.29 -5.74 3.91
C ALA A 101 4.91 -4.71 4.98
N LEU A 102 3.61 -4.51 5.13
CA LEU A 102 3.00 -3.74 6.21
C LEU A 102 1.88 -4.58 6.81
N VAL A 103 1.91 -4.78 8.11
CA VAL A 103 0.95 -5.57 8.87
C VAL A 103 0.24 -4.65 9.86
N GLY A 104 -1.07 -4.80 10.06
CA GLY A 104 -1.74 -4.00 11.09
C GLY A 104 -3.25 -3.98 11.03
N ASP A 105 -3.83 -3.11 11.87
CA ASP A 105 -5.27 -2.89 11.97
C ASP A 105 -5.73 -1.76 11.04
N PHE A 106 -5.95 -2.11 9.78
CA PHE A 106 -6.43 -1.17 8.76
C PHE A 106 -7.90 -0.79 8.95
N VAL A 107 -8.69 -1.63 9.60
CA VAL A 107 -10.14 -1.40 9.75
C VAL A 107 -10.41 -0.32 10.80
N ASN A 108 -9.75 -0.40 11.94
CA ASN A 108 -10.03 0.48 13.07
C ASN A 108 -9.07 1.68 13.13
N CYS A 109 -7.78 1.45 12.85
CA CYS A 109 -6.71 2.43 13.10
C CYS A 109 -6.24 3.21 11.86
N PHE A 110 -6.79 2.91 10.67
CA PHE A 110 -6.60 3.72 9.47
C PHE A 110 -7.93 4.21 8.94
N LYS A 111 -8.05 5.51 8.70
CA LYS A 111 -9.26 6.12 8.14
C LYS A 111 -8.91 6.97 6.93
N TRP A 112 -9.77 6.93 5.94
CA TRP A 112 -9.70 7.78 4.75
C TRP A 112 -11.09 8.15 4.29
N GLY A 113 -11.20 9.23 3.53
CA GLY A 113 -12.48 9.64 2.97
C GLY A 113 -12.32 10.79 2.00
N TYR A 114 -13.38 11.04 1.28
CA TYR A 114 -13.49 12.22 0.42
C TYR A 114 -14.05 13.39 1.21
N ALA A 115 -13.42 14.56 1.10
CA ALA A 115 -13.92 15.80 1.68
C ALA A 115 -15.09 16.38 0.89
N LYS A 116 -15.22 16.00 -0.40
CA LYS A 116 -16.23 16.48 -1.34
C LYS A 116 -16.49 15.41 -2.39
N GLU A 117 -17.70 15.38 -2.96
CA GLU A 117 -17.97 14.60 -4.16
C GLU A 117 -17.01 14.98 -5.29
N ILE A 118 -16.68 14.03 -6.17
CA ILE A 118 -15.79 14.26 -7.30
C ILE A 118 -16.58 14.96 -8.40
N PRO A 119 -16.47 16.30 -8.54
CA PRO A 119 -17.13 16.99 -9.63
C PRO A 119 -16.40 16.68 -10.95
N ILE A 120 -17.19 16.48 -12.01
CA ILE A 120 -16.67 16.42 -13.37
C ILE A 120 -17.12 17.70 -14.07
N GLU A 121 -16.16 18.51 -14.47
CA GLU A 121 -16.39 19.74 -15.22
C GLU A 121 -16.03 19.54 -16.69
N VAL A 122 -16.92 20.01 -17.57
CA VAL A 122 -16.71 19.99 -19.01
C VAL A 122 -16.34 21.40 -19.46
N ILE A 123 -15.08 21.61 -19.84
CA ILE A 123 -14.56 22.89 -20.33
C ILE A 123 -14.50 22.83 -21.84
N ARG A 124 -15.16 23.79 -22.51
CA ARG A 124 -15.32 23.82 -23.98
C ARG A 124 -14.61 24.99 -24.65
N TYR A 125 -13.94 25.83 -23.86
CA TYR A 125 -13.27 27.06 -24.39
C TYR A 125 -12.06 27.38 -23.49
N GLY A 126 -11.19 28.23 -24.03
CA GLY A 126 -9.94 28.60 -23.36
C GLY A 126 -8.82 27.56 -23.53
N ASN A 127 -7.70 27.79 -22.86
CA ASN A 127 -6.53 26.93 -22.86
C ASN A 127 -6.20 26.51 -21.40
N PRO A 128 -6.90 25.52 -20.83
CA PRO A 128 -6.80 25.18 -19.40
C PRO A 128 -5.42 24.64 -19.00
N ASP A 129 -4.69 24.02 -19.93
CA ASP A 129 -3.35 23.47 -19.65
C ASP A 129 -2.22 24.45 -20.04
N ASN A 130 -2.57 25.64 -20.55
CA ASN A 130 -1.62 26.60 -21.07
C ASN A 130 -0.68 25.99 -22.15
N ASP A 131 -1.20 25.06 -22.94
CA ASP A 131 -0.45 24.39 -24.00
C ASP A 131 -0.34 25.32 -25.22
N ALA A 132 0.90 25.68 -25.58
CA ALA A 132 1.18 26.54 -26.69
C ALA A 132 0.90 25.89 -28.07
N GLN A 133 0.84 24.56 -28.16
CA GLN A 133 0.61 23.83 -29.41
C GLN A 133 -0.87 23.57 -29.66
N LEU A 134 -1.63 23.20 -28.61
CA LEU A 134 -3.05 22.93 -28.72
C LEU A 134 -3.91 24.21 -28.71
N GLY A 135 -3.42 25.27 -28.08
CA GLY A 135 -4.09 26.58 -28.10
C GLY A 135 -5.49 26.57 -27.49
N ASP A 136 -6.44 27.27 -28.11
CA ASP A 136 -7.82 27.37 -27.66
C ASP A 136 -8.64 26.13 -28.04
N LEU A 137 -9.30 25.52 -27.05
CA LEU A 137 -10.13 24.31 -27.22
C LEU A 137 -11.21 24.50 -28.31
N LYS A 138 -11.85 25.66 -28.33
CA LYS A 138 -12.92 25.94 -29.30
C LYS A 138 -12.39 26.04 -30.74
N GLY A 139 -11.21 26.62 -30.92
CA GLY A 139 -10.56 26.75 -32.25
C GLY A 139 -10.16 25.39 -32.82
N HIS A 140 -9.94 24.37 -31.96
CA HIS A 140 -9.53 23.02 -32.36
C HIS A 140 -10.65 21.96 -32.23
N ASN A 141 -11.89 22.38 -31.97
CA ASN A 141 -13.04 21.49 -31.76
C ASN A 141 -12.78 20.41 -30.65
N GLN A 142 -12.15 20.83 -29.58
CA GLN A 142 -11.77 19.97 -28.45
C GLN A 142 -12.61 20.28 -27.21
N VAL A 143 -12.67 19.30 -26.30
CA VAL A 143 -13.32 19.41 -24.99
C VAL A 143 -12.35 18.88 -23.94
N TYR A 144 -12.19 19.63 -22.87
CA TYR A 144 -11.40 19.23 -21.71
C TYR A 144 -12.32 18.74 -20.58
N LEU A 145 -12.03 17.58 -20.03
CA LEU A 145 -12.73 17.03 -18.88
C LEU A 145 -11.83 17.14 -17.65
N ARG A 146 -12.29 17.88 -16.65
CA ARG A 146 -11.58 18.05 -15.36
C ARG A 146 -12.32 17.30 -14.27
N GLY A 147 -11.62 16.37 -13.61
CA GLY A 147 -12.08 15.71 -12.40
C GLY A 147 -11.22 16.11 -11.22
N GLU A 148 -11.81 16.50 -10.10
CA GLU A 148 -11.10 16.85 -8.87
C GLU A 148 -11.51 15.93 -7.73
N ALA A 149 -10.55 15.43 -6.96
CA ALA A 149 -10.80 14.66 -5.76
C ALA A 149 -10.02 15.25 -4.58
N TYR A 150 -10.72 15.53 -3.49
CA TYR A 150 -10.13 15.95 -2.23
C TYR A 150 -10.21 14.79 -1.25
N ILE A 151 -9.08 14.13 -1.03
CA ILE A 151 -8.98 12.93 -0.20
C ILE A 151 -8.22 13.26 1.07
N GLY A 152 -8.81 12.93 2.21
CA GLY A 152 -8.15 12.97 3.51
C GLY A 152 -7.91 11.55 4.02
N TRP A 153 -6.83 11.36 4.75
CA TRP A 153 -6.53 10.12 5.46
C TRP A 153 -5.81 10.38 6.77
N GLY A 154 -5.85 9.41 7.66
CA GLY A 154 -5.14 9.48 8.93
C GLY A 154 -4.89 8.11 9.55
N ILE A 155 -3.74 7.98 10.20
CA ILE A 155 -3.40 6.86 11.04
C ILE A 155 -3.77 7.28 12.46
N LEU A 156 -4.77 6.62 13.05
CA LEU A 156 -5.29 6.95 14.39
C LEU A 156 -4.34 6.47 15.48
N ASP A 157 -3.79 5.27 15.30
CA ASP A 157 -2.84 4.66 16.23
C ASP A 157 -1.68 4.03 15.46
N PRO A 158 -0.49 4.65 15.47
CA PRO A 158 0.68 4.10 14.79
C PRO A 158 1.17 2.77 15.37
N SER A 159 0.90 2.48 16.66
CA SER A 159 1.31 1.22 17.30
C SER A 159 0.52 0.00 16.81
N ALA A 160 -0.61 0.25 16.12
CA ALA A 160 -1.41 -0.80 15.48
C ALA A 160 -0.82 -1.31 14.14
N PHE A 161 0.37 -0.87 13.78
CA PHE A 161 1.02 -1.23 12.52
C PHE A 161 2.49 -1.58 12.73
N ALA A 162 2.99 -2.50 11.91
CA ALA A 162 4.40 -2.86 11.86
C ALA A 162 4.89 -3.04 10.43
N HIS A 163 6.07 -2.52 10.13
CA HIS A 163 6.77 -2.72 8.85
C HIS A 163 7.57 -4.01 8.86
N ILE A 164 7.71 -4.62 7.69
CA ILE A 164 8.75 -5.62 7.41
C ILE A 164 9.67 -5.00 6.38
N LYS A 165 10.92 -4.77 6.76
CA LYS A 165 11.93 -4.07 5.95
C LYS A 165 13.03 -5.01 5.50
N ALA A 166 13.57 -4.80 4.30
CA ALA A 166 14.79 -5.49 3.91
C ALA A 166 15.94 -5.06 4.82
N GLY A 167 16.82 -5.99 5.16
CA GLY A 167 18.12 -5.66 5.73
C GLY A 167 18.96 -4.86 4.72
N GLU A 168 19.82 -4.00 5.22
CA GLU A 168 20.85 -3.28 4.42
C GLU A 168 21.91 -4.24 3.90
#